data_c6337a7c2dc505aa077b959ade5b2406
#
_entry.id   c6337a7c2dc505aa077b959ade5b2406
#
_cell.length_a   1.000
_cell.length_b   1.000
_cell.length_c   1.000
_cell.angle_alpha   90.00
_cell.angle_beta   90.00
_cell.angle_gamma   90.00
#
_symmetry.space_group_name_H-M   'P 1'
#
loop_
_entity.id
_entity.type
_entity.pdbx_description
1 polymer ?
#
loop_
_entity_poly.entity_id
_entity_poly.type
_entity_poly.pdbx_seq_one_letter_code
_entity_poly.pdbx_strand_id
1 'polypeptide(L)'
;MRIDILTLFPASVDAMMNVSILGRAQERGYITIKTHQIRDYTTNKQMQVDDYPYGGGRGAVMQADPLYRCWAHVCEEAGSRGHTIYLSPCGRTFTQSVARELKDKYDHLILVCGHYEGIDQRFIDECVDEELSMGDFVVTGGEIPAMAVADAICRMVPGVLPEEECFTEESHWAGLLEYPQYSRPDEWHGRRVPDVLLSGHHENV
;
A
#
# COMPACT_ATOMS: atom_id res chain seq x y z
N MET A 1 12.69 -5.06 -4.19
CA MET A 1 11.22 -5.06 -4.13
C MET A 1 10.66 -4.15 -5.21
N ARG A 2 9.76 -4.64 -6.05
CA ARG A 2 9.01 -3.86 -7.05
C ARG A 2 7.53 -3.85 -6.66
N ILE A 3 6.88 -2.68 -6.74
CA ILE A 3 5.43 -2.53 -6.56
C ILE A 3 4.88 -1.76 -7.75
N ASP A 4 3.94 -2.35 -8.46
CA ASP A 4 3.17 -1.71 -9.51
C ASP A 4 1.75 -1.43 -9.02
N ILE A 5 1.25 -0.21 -9.19
CA ILE A 5 -0.07 0.22 -8.70
C ILE A 5 -0.95 0.57 -9.90
N LEU A 6 -1.97 -0.22 -10.13
CA LEU A 6 -2.98 0.01 -11.17
C LEU A 6 -4.04 0.94 -10.59
N THR A 7 -4.19 2.13 -11.16
CA THR A 7 -5.04 3.20 -10.58
C THR A 7 -5.67 4.06 -11.67
N LEU A 8 -6.76 4.75 -11.33
CA LEU A 8 -7.34 5.82 -12.14
C LEU A 8 -6.72 7.21 -11.87
N PHE A 9 -5.90 7.31 -10.80
CA PHE A 9 -5.35 8.57 -10.32
C PHE A 9 -3.85 8.48 -10.00
N PRO A 10 -2.99 8.16 -10.98
CA PRO A 10 -1.55 7.99 -10.75
C PRO A 10 -0.89 9.20 -10.09
N ALA A 11 -1.26 10.42 -10.48
CA ALA A 11 -0.68 11.65 -9.90
C ALA A 11 -0.86 11.74 -8.38
N SER A 12 -1.96 11.24 -7.83
CA SER A 12 -2.21 11.25 -6.37
C SER A 12 -1.29 10.26 -5.65
N VAL A 13 -1.05 9.11 -6.23
CA VAL A 13 -0.15 8.07 -5.69
C VAL A 13 1.30 8.52 -5.81
N ASP A 14 1.71 9.01 -6.98
CA ASP A 14 3.07 9.49 -7.24
C ASP A 14 3.46 10.63 -6.31
N ALA A 15 2.55 11.57 -6.04
CA ALA A 15 2.79 12.69 -5.13
C ALA A 15 3.18 12.23 -3.71
N MET A 16 2.65 11.09 -3.26
CA MET A 16 2.93 10.54 -1.92
C MET A 16 4.10 9.54 -1.93
N MET A 17 4.19 8.70 -2.95
CA MET A 17 5.17 7.61 -2.98
C MET A 17 6.57 8.07 -3.38
N ASN A 18 6.72 9.24 -4.03
CA ASN A 18 8.00 9.76 -4.50
C ASN A 18 8.65 10.79 -3.56
N VAL A 19 8.18 10.89 -2.31
CA VAL A 19 8.72 11.84 -1.33
C VAL A 19 9.32 11.13 -0.11
N SER A 20 10.11 11.89 0.68
CA SER A 20 10.66 11.46 1.97
C SER A 20 11.46 10.14 1.88
N ILE A 21 11.14 9.17 2.74
CA ILE A 21 11.87 7.89 2.88
C ILE A 21 11.73 7.06 1.60
N LEU A 22 10.50 6.88 1.11
CA LEU A 22 10.24 6.06 -0.08
C LEU A 22 10.84 6.67 -1.35
N GLY A 23 10.76 8.00 -1.52
CA GLY A 23 11.40 8.68 -2.64
C GLY A 23 12.91 8.45 -2.66
N ARG A 24 13.59 8.67 -1.54
CA ARG A 24 15.03 8.40 -1.41
C ARG A 24 15.40 6.93 -1.62
N ALA A 25 14.54 6.00 -1.18
CA ALA A 25 14.76 4.57 -1.37
C ALA A 25 14.69 4.17 -2.85
N GLN A 26 13.77 4.79 -3.61
CA GLN A 26 13.67 4.61 -5.06
C GLN A 26 14.88 5.20 -5.77
N GLU A 27 15.31 6.41 -5.44
CA GLU A 27 16.52 7.06 -5.99
C GLU A 27 17.79 6.21 -5.77
N ARG A 28 17.86 5.49 -4.64
CA ARG A 28 18.96 4.59 -4.31
C ARG A 28 18.82 3.17 -4.89
N GLY A 29 17.70 2.87 -5.53
CA GLY A 29 17.44 1.58 -6.16
C GLY A 29 17.08 0.43 -5.21
N TYR A 30 16.73 0.70 -3.94
CA TYR A 30 16.30 -0.33 -2.99
C TYR A 30 14.91 -0.86 -3.32
N ILE A 31 14.03 0.03 -3.79
CA ILE A 31 12.66 -0.28 -4.18
C ILE A 31 12.33 0.40 -5.52
N THR A 32 11.32 -0.11 -6.18
CA THR A 32 10.73 0.52 -7.36
C THR A 32 9.22 0.56 -7.16
N ILE A 33 8.62 1.74 -7.23
CA ILE A 33 7.16 1.90 -7.21
C ILE A 33 6.76 2.57 -8.53
N LYS A 34 5.85 1.94 -9.27
CA LYS A 34 5.33 2.47 -10.54
C LYS A 34 3.82 2.53 -10.49
N THR A 35 3.26 3.59 -11.02
CA THR A 35 1.82 3.75 -11.19
C THR A 35 1.44 3.55 -12.66
N HIS A 36 0.30 2.92 -12.90
CA HIS A 36 -0.22 2.64 -14.23
C HIS A 36 -1.63 3.19 -14.33
N GLN A 37 -1.84 4.10 -15.30
CA GLN A 37 -3.16 4.67 -15.58
C GLN A 37 -4.02 3.64 -16.30
N ILE A 38 -5.04 3.09 -15.62
CA ILE A 38 -5.91 2.06 -16.20
C ILE A 38 -6.64 2.57 -17.46
N ARG A 39 -6.96 3.88 -17.52
CA ARG A 39 -7.63 4.48 -18.68
C ARG A 39 -6.83 4.40 -19.97
N ASP A 40 -5.52 4.31 -19.91
CA ASP A 40 -4.66 4.23 -21.09
C ASP A 40 -4.77 2.88 -21.82
N TYR A 41 -5.38 1.88 -21.14
CA TYR A 41 -5.54 0.52 -21.66
C TYR A 41 -6.96 0.21 -22.16
N THR A 42 -7.88 1.15 -22.11
CA THR A 42 -9.20 0.97 -22.72
C THR A 42 -9.15 1.18 -24.23
N THR A 43 -9.97 0.42 -24.96
CA THR A 43 -10.20 0.63 -26.39
C THR A 43 -11.30 1.63 -26.69
N ASN A 44 -11.98 2.11 -25.64
CA ASN A 44 -13.05 3.10 -25.73
C ASN A 44 -12.46 4.49 -26.07
N LYS A 45 -12.99 5.14 -27.10
CA LYS A 45 -12.53 6.47 -27.56
C LYS A 45 -12.70 7.57 -26.51
N GLN A 46 -13.66 7.42 -25.60
CA GLN A 46 -13.94 8.35 -24.49
C GLN A 46 -13.11 8.01 -23.23
N MET A 47 -12.17 7.09 -23.30
CA MET A 47 -11.34 6.63 -22.17
C MET A 47 -12.19 6.07 -21.02
N GLN A 48 -13.37 5.54 -21.31
CA GLN A 48 -14.27 4.93 -20.34
C GLN A 48 -13.74 3.55 -19.92
N VAL A 49 -13.79 3.28 -18.63
CA VAL A 49 -13.27 2.03 -18.02
C VAL A 49 -14.32 1.35 -17.13
N ASP A 50 -15.52 1.89 -17.10
CA ASP A 50 -16.63 1.44 -16.26
C ASP A 50 -17.90 1.28 -17.08
N ASP A 51 -18.85 0.47 -16.55
CA ASP A 51 -20.17 0.25 -17.17
C ASP A 51 -21.19 -0.12 -16.08
N TYR A 52 -22.46 -0.15 -16.44
CA TYR A 52 -23.53 -0.56 -15.54
C TYR A 52 -23.42 -2.04 -15.17
N PRO A 53 -23.71 -2.42 -13.90
CA PRO A 53 -23.66 -3.82 -13.49
C PRO A 53 -24.78 -4.64 -14.13
N TYR A 54 -24.50 -5.89 -14.50
CA TYR A 54 -25.53 -6.84 -14.87
C TYR A 54 -26.48 -7.09 -13.69
N GLY A 55 -27.76 -7.31 -13.97
CA GLY A 55 -28.79 -7.52 -12.94
C GLY A 55 -29.39 -6.22 -12.41
N GLY A 56 -28.91 -5.07 -12.86
CA GLY A 56 -29.35 -3.74 -12.40
C GLY A 56 -28.67 -3.35 -11.09
N GLY A 57 -28.90 -2.13 -10.67
CA GLY A 57 -28.28 -1.56 -9.47
C GLY A 57 -27.94 -0.09 -9.70
N ARG A 58 -27.49 0.59 -8.63
CA ARG A 58 -26.95 1.95 -8.72
C ARG A 58 -25.42 1.88 -8.88
N GLY A 59 -24.87 2.91 -9.53
CA GLY A 59 -23.44 3.03 -9.72
C GLY A 59 -22.93 2.29 -10.97
N ALA A 60 -21.63 2.21 -11.08
CA ALA A 60 -20.91 1.57 -12.18
C ALA A 60 -19.92 0.56 -11.64
N VAL A 61 -19.43 -0.34 -12.47
CA VAL A 61 -18.40 -1.35 -12.15
C VAL A 61 -17.26 -1.19 -13.14
N MET A 62 -16.03 -1.25 -12.67
CA MET A 62 -14.86 -1.20 -13.55
C MET A 62 -14.81 -2.43 -14.44
N GLN A 63 -14.64 -2.21 -15.73
CA GLN A 63 -14.64 -3.27 -16.75
C GLN A 63 -13.39 -4.16 -16.64
N ALA A 64 -13.55 -5.46 -16.89
CA ALA A 64 -12.45 -6.43 -16.86
C ALA A 64 -11.37 -6.15 -17.92
N ASP A 65 -11.74 -5.78 -19.15
CA ASP A 65 -10.79 -5.65 -20.29
C ASP A 65 -9.72 -4.55 -20.07
N PRO A 66 -10.04 -3.31 -19.66
CA PRO A 66 -9.01 -2.30 -19.35
C PRO A 66 -8.10 -2.73 -18.20
N LEU A 67 -8.65 -3.34 -17.15
CA LEU A 67 -7.89 -3.85 -16.01
C LEU A 67 -6.92 -4.96 -16.47
N TYR A 68 -7.43 -5.92 -17.23
CA TYR A 68 -6.62 -7.03 -17.75
C TYR A 68 -5.47 -6.54 -18.64
N ARG A 69 -5.74 -5.62 -19.57
CA ARG A 69 -4.70 -5.07 -20.46
C ARG A 69 -3.63 -4.31 -19.67
N CYS A 70 -4.02 -3.54 -18.68
CA CYS A 70 -3.09 -2.85 -17.78
C CYS A 70 -2.23 -3.85 -17.01
N TRP A 71 -2.84 -4.84 -16.40
CA TRP A 71 -2.17 -5.90 -15.66
C TRP A 71 -1.23 -6.73 -16.55
N ALA A 72 -1.67 -7.15 -17.73
CA ALA A 72 -0.87 -7.92 -18.67
C ALA A 72 0.36 -7.15 -19.14
N HIS A 73 0.21 -5.84 -19.41
CA HIS A 73 1.33 -4.96 -19.75
C HIS A 73 2.36 -4.89 -18.60
N VAL A 74 1.91 -4.76 -17.36
CA VAL A 74 2.79 -4.75 -16.19
C VAL A 74 3.54 -6.06 -16.05
N CYS A 75 2.87 -7.19 -16.24
CA CYS A 75 3.51 -8.51 -16.23
C CYS A 75 4.56 -8.67 -17.34
N GLU A 76 4.26 -8.20 -18.54
CA GLU A 76 5.19 -8.22 -19.67
C GLU A 76 6.41 -7.31 -19.41
N GLU A 77 6.19 -6.08 -18.97
CA GLU A 77 7.26 -5.14 -18.63
C GLU A 77 8.17 -5.67 -17.50
N ALA A 78 7.58 -6.32 -16.50
CA ALA A 78 8.34 -6.90 -15.41
C ALA A 78 9.04 -8.22 -15.77
N GLY A 79 8.65 -8.87 -16.86
CA GLY A 79 9.11 -10.20 -17.25
C GLY A 79 8.64 -11.31 -16.32
N SER A 80 7.65 -11.04 -15.46
CA SER A 80 7.08 -11.98 -14.49
C SER A 80 5.67 -11.60 -14.12
N ARG A 81 4.84 -12.61 -13.79
CA ARG A 81 3.55 -12.37 -13.14
C ARG A 81 3.79 -12.05 -11.67
N GLY A 82 3.68 -10.78 -11.29
CA GLY A 82 3.73 -10.36 -9.89
C GLY A 82 2.57 -10.97 -9.06
N HIS A 83 2.72 -10.98 -7.73
CA HIS A 83 1.60 -11.32 -6.85
C HIS A 83 0.60 -10.17 -6.83
N THR A 84 -0.61 -10.44 -7.33
CA THR A 84 -1.64 -9.44 -7.59
C THR A 84 -2.62 -9.35 -6.45
N ILE A 85 -2.75 -8.16 -5.87
CA ILE A 85 -3.58 -7.86 -4.71
C ILE A 85 -4.65 -6.84 -5.10
N TYR A 86 -5.92 -7.18 -4.90
CA TYR A 86 -7.03 -6.23 -5.01
C TYR A 86 -7.35 -5.63 -3.64
N LEU A 87 -7.38 -4.29 -3.56
CA LEU A 87 -7.73 -3.56 -2.35
C LEU A 87 -9.25 -3.49 -2.23
N SER A 88 -9.82 -4.31 -1.36
CA SER A 88 -11.27 -4.56 -1.27
C SER A 88 -11.71 -4.68 0.18
N PRO A 89 -12.88 -4.14 0.56
CA PRO A 89 -13.45 -4.37 1.89
C PRO A 89 -13.73 -5.85 2.22
N CYS A 90 -13.84 -6.70 1.19
CA CYS A 90 -14.11 -8.13 1.34
C CYS A 90 -12.86 -8.96 1.67
N GLY A 91 -11.66 -8.37 1.52
CA GLY A 91 -10.39 -9.05 1.72
C GLY A 91 -10.04 -9.32 3.19
N ARG A 92 -9.00 -10.11 3.41
CA ARG A 92 -8.43 -10.26 4.76
C ARG A 92 -7.89 -8.93 5.26
N THR A 93 -8.02 -8.67 6.56
CA THR A 93 -7.53 -7.43 7.16
C THR A 93 -6.00 -7.34 7.06
N PHE A 94 -5.52 -6.23 6.51
CA PHE A 94 -4.09 -5.92 6.44
C PHE A 94 -3.55 -5.61 7.85
N THR A 95 -2.47 -6.27 8.23
CA THR A 95 -1.80 -6.11 9.53
C THR A 95 -0.28 -6.09 9.33
N GLN A 96 0.49 -5.75 10.36
CA GLN A 96 1.95 -5.79 10.29
C GLN A 96 2.47 -7.21 9.97
N SER A 97 1.81 -8.26 10.44
CA SER A 97 2.18 -9.65 10.10
C SER A 97 1.93 -9.98 8.64
N VAL A 98 0.85 -9.46 8.05
CA VAL A 98 0.57 -9.60 6.60
C VAL A 98 1.58 -8.83 5.77
N ALA A 99 1.92 -7.60 6.18
CA ALA A 99 2.95 -6.82 5.50
C ALA A 99 4.30 -7.55 5.46
N ARG A 100 4.70 -8.14 6.59
CA ARG A 100 5.94 -8.95 6.69
C ARG A 100 5.87 -10.20 5.82
N GLU A 101 4.76 -10.94 5.87
CA GLU A 101 4.54 -12.11 5.02
C GLU A 101 4.73 -11.77 3.54
N LEU A 102 4.09 -10.70 3.06
CA LEU A 102 4.16 -10.26 1.67
C LEU A 102 5.57 -9.83 1.27
N LYS A 103 6.26 -9.06 2.13
CA LYS A 103 7.65 -8.64 1.92
C LYS A 103 8.61 -9.82 1.83
N ASP A 104 8.42 -10.85 2.67
CA ASP A 104 9.33 -12.01 2.72
C ASP A 104 9.09 -13.02 1.58
N LYS A 105 7.86 -13.06 1.06
CA LYS A 105 7.43 -14.07 0.09
C LYS A 105 7.53 -13.61 -1.37
N TYR A 106 7.44 -12.30 -1.63
CA TYR A 106 7.35 -11.77 -2.99
C TYR A 106 8.33 -10.62 -3.23
N ASP A 107 8.98 -10.65 -4.38
CA ASP A 107 9.84 -9.56 -4.87
C ASP A 107 9.08 -8.55 -5.74
N HIS A 108 7.91 -8.93 -6.24
CA HIS A 108 7.06 -8.12 -7.09
C HIS A 108 5.59 -8.24 -6.68
N LEU A 109 4.98 -7.10 -6.33
CA LEU A 109 3.56 -6.96 -6.00
C LEU A 109 2.88 -6.08 -7.04
N ILE A 110 1.64 -6.43 -7.40
CA ILE A 110 0.75 -5.62 -8.22
C ILE A 110 -0.47 -5.27 -7.38
N LEU A 111 -0.65 -3.98 -7.06
CA LEU A 111 -1.77 -3.49 -6.27
C LEU A 111 -2.84 -2.91 -7.18
N VAL A 112 -4.05 -3.44 -7.11
CA VAL A 112 -5.18 -3.01 -7.94
C VAL A 112 -6.10 -2.11 -7.13
N CYS A 113 -6.23 -0.86 -7.57
CA CYS A 113 -7.13 0.13 -6.97
C CYS A 113 -8.49 0.09 -7.67
N GLY A 114 -9.51 -0.41 -6.97
CA GLY A 114 -10.89 -0.34 -7.45
C GLY A 114 -11.54 1.01 -7.17
N HIS A 115 -12.54 1.33 -7.97
CA HIS A 115 -13.41 2.49 -7.84
C HIS A 115 -14.86 2.11 -8.08
N TYR A 116 -15.76 3.06 -7.92
CA TYR A 116 -17.21 2.90 -8.10
C TYR A 116 -17.78 1.84 -7.15
N GLU A 117 -18.57 0.88 -7.68
CA GLU A 117 -19.10 -0.26 -6.89
C GLU A 117 -18.15 -1.46 -6.85
N GLY A 118 -16.93 -1.29 -7.37
CA GLY A 118 -15.91 -2.32 -7.44
C GLY A 118 -15.45 -2.64 -8.86
N ILE A 119 -14.82 -3.78 -9.02
CA ILE A 119 -14.27 -4.25 -10.30
C ILE A 119 -14.98 -5.53 -10.75
N ASP A 120 -14.96 -5.80 -12.05
CA ASP A 120 -15.59 -6.98 -12.63
C ASP A 120 -15.02 -8.27 -12.02
N GLN A 121 -15.90 -9.14 -11.52
CA GLN A 121 -15.50 -10.36 -10.82
C GLN A 121 -14.63 -11.28 -11.70
N ARG A 122 -14.82 -11.28 -13.01
CA ARG A 122 -14.03 -12.10 -13.94
C ARG A 122 -12.54 -11.71 -13.95
N PHE A 123 -12.23 -10.43 -13.72
CA PHE A 123 -10.84 -9.99 -13.54
C PHE A 123 -10.29 -10.49 -12.19
N ILE A 124 -11.08 -10.45 -11.13
CA ILE A 124 -10.67 -10.98 -9.82
C ILE A 124 -10.36 -12.46 -9.95
N ASP A 125 -11.28 -13.25 -10.52
CA ASP A 125 -11.15 -14.70 -10.65
C ASP A 125 -9.94 -15.13 -11.48
N GLU A 126 -9.54 -14.33 -12.48
CA GLU A 126 -8.46 -14.68 -13.41
C GLU A 126 -7.08 -14.13 -12.99
N CYS A 127 -7.04 -12.90 -12.46
CA CYS A 127 -5.79 -12.16 -12.30
C CYS A 127 -5.37 -11.92 -10.85
N VAL A 128 -6.32 -11.89 -9.90
CA VAL A 128 -6.06 -11.54 -8.50
C VAL A 128 -5.68 -12.78 -7.70
N ASP A 129 -4.60 -12.70 -6.94
CA ASP A 129 -4.14 -13.79 -6.08
C ASP A 129 -4.72 -13.69 -4.67
N GLU A 130 -4.98 -12.47 -4.19
CA GLU A 130 -5.65 -12.22 -2.90
C GLU A 130 -6.32 -10.85 -2.86
N GLU A 131 -7.28 -10.71 -1.93
CA GLU A 131 -7.90 -9.44 -1.59
C GLU A 131 -7.46 -8.99 -0.19
N LEU A 132 -7.16 -7.68 -0.03
CA LEU A 132 -6.79 -7.08 1.25
C LEU A 132 -7.72 -5.95 1.63
N SER A 133 -8.14 -5.93 2.90
CA SER A 133 -8.95 -4.88 3.50
C SER A 133 -8.13 -4.08 4.51
N MET A 134 -8.34 -2.75 4.57
CA MET A 134 -7.74 -1.88 5.58
C MET A 134 -8.49 -1.89 6.92
N GLY A 135 -9.61 -2.60 7.01
CA GLY A 135 -10.47 -2.68 8.21
C GLY A 135 -11.95 -2.52 7.89
N ASP A 136 -12.76 -2.45 8.93
CA ASP A 136 -14.22 -2.40 8.83
C ASP A 136 -14.74 -0.98 8.48
N PHE A 137 -14.27 -0.44 7.37
CA PHE A 137 -14.73 0.82 6.81
C PHE A 137 -14.52 0.85 5.30
N VAL A 138 -15.23 1.74 4.63
CA VAL A 138 -15.15 1.89 3.16
C VAL A 138 -14.59 3.27 2.82
N VAL A 139 -13.69 3.31 1.84
CA VAL A 139 -13.12 4.53 1.27
C VAL A 139 -13.56 4.68 -0.19
N THR A 140 -13.36 5.85 -0.78
CA THR A 140 -13.83 6.17 -2.13
C THR A 140 -13.12 5.45 -3.26
N GLY A 141 -11.94 4.88 -2.99
CA GLY A 141 -11.12 4.16 -3.98
C GLY A 141 -9.94 3.43 -3.32
N GLY A 142 -9.28 2.60 -4.09
CA GLY A 142 -8.19 1.74 -3.62
C GLY A 142 -6.84 2.45 -3.42
N GLU A 143 -6.69 3.73 -3.79
CA GLU A 143 -5.39 4.42 -3.76
C GLU A 143 -4.85 4.57 -2.33
N ILE A 144 -5.69 5.02 -1.38
CA ILE A 144 -5.28 5.15 0.03
C ILE A 144 -4.84 3.80 0.61
N PRO A 145 -5.63 2.72 0.47
CA PRO A 145 -5.19 1.38 0.83
C PRO A 145 -3.88 0.95 0.16
N ALA A 146 -3.76 1.16 -1.15
CA ALA A 146 -2.55 0.78 -1.90
C ALA A 146 -1.30 1.50 -1.39
N MET A 147 -1.39 2.80 -1.13
CA MET A 147 -0.29 3.58 -0.57
C MET A 147 0.09 3.09 0.83
N ALA A 148 -0.88 2.79 1.70
CA ALA A 148 -0.62 2.27 3.04
C ALA A 148 0.05 0.89 3.00
N VAL A 149 -0.41 -0.02 2.13
CA VAL A 149 0.20 -1.34 1.93
C VAL A 149 1.62 -1.20 1.39
N ALA A 150 1.82 -0.36 0.37
CA ALA A 150 3.13 -0.13 -0.22
C ALA A 150 4.13 0.44 0.79
N ASP A 151 3.74 1.44 1.58
CA ASP A 151 4.60 2.05 2.60
C ASP A 151 4.97 1.02 3.68
N ALA A 152 3.98 0.35 4.27
CA ALA A 152 4.22 -0.66 5.32
C ALA A 152 5.14 -1.80 4.87
N ILE A 153 5.09 -2.20 3.60
CA ILE A 153 5.96 -3.24 3.03
C ILE A 153 7.34 -2.67 2.71
N CYS A 154 7.40 -1.55 2.00
CA CYS A 154 8.66 -0.98 1.50
C CYS A 154 9.59 -0.55 2.61
N ARG A 155 9.08 -0.03 3.74
CA ARG A 155 9.92 0.39 4.86
C ARG A 155 10.72 -0.76 5.51
N MET A 156 10.27 -2.01 5.33
CA MET A 156 10.96 -3.21 5.81
C MET A 156 12.00 -3.77 4.81
N VAL A 157 12.13 -3.18 3.62
CA VAL A 157 13.14 -3.61 2.64
C VAL A 157 14.51 -3.13 3.10
N PRO A 158 15.54 -4.00 3.11
CA PRO A 158 16.88 -3.61 3.52
C PRO A 158 17.41 -2.36 2.80
N GLY A 159 17.90 -1.40 3.56
CA GLY A 159 18.44 -0.12 3.06
C GLY A 159 17.42 1.01 2.93
N VAL A 160 16.12 0.75 3.07
CA VAL A 160 15.07 1.79 3.07
C VAL A 160 15.10 2.58 4.38
N LEU A 161 15.12 1.89 5.51
CA LEU A 161 15.42 2.48 6.82
C LEU A 161 16.90 2.22 7.18
N PRO A 162 17.50 3.06 8.06
CA PRO A 162 18.92 2.94 8.40
C PRO A 162 19.29 1.60 9.03
N GLU A 163 18.46 1.07 9.92
CA GLU A 163 18.69 -0.13 10.72
C GLU A 163 17.39 -0.92 10.84
N GLU A 164 17.48 -2.24 11.05
CA GLU A 164 16.31 -3.12 11.20
C GLU A 164 15.54 -2.81 12.50
N GLU A 165 16.24 -2.36 13.53
CA GLU A 165 15.64 -1.92 14.80
C GLU A 165 14.62 -0.80 14.60
N CYS A 166 14.75 0.00 13.55
CA CYS A 166 13.79 1.06 13.19
C CYS A 166 12.36 0.56 12.92
N PHE A 167 12.16 -0.74 12.72
CA PHE A 167 10.82 -1.32 12.55
C PHE A 167 10.58 -2.56 13.44
N THR A 168 11.63 -3.23 13.94
CA THR A 168 11.47 -4.42 14.79
C THR A 168 11.13 -4.09 16.24
N GLU A 169 11.49 -2.89 16.70
CA GLU A 169 11.17 -2.39 18.03
C GLU A 169 9.88 -1.55 18.07
N GLU A 170 9.27 -1.30 16.91
CA GLU A 170 8.03 -0.52 16.80
C GLU A 170 6.77 -1.31 17.19
N SER A 171 5.70 -0.55 17.39
CA SER A 171 4.35 -1.05 17.66
C SER A 171 3.94 -2.15 16.67
N HIS A 172 3.26 -3.16 17.18
CA HIS A 172 2.73 -4.32 16.46
C HIS A 172 3.74 -5.34 15.94
N TRP A 173 5.06 -5.07 15.96
CA TRP A 173 6.04 -6.04 15.51
C TRP A 173 6.10 -7.27 16.45
N ALA A 174 6.22 -7.03 17.76
CA ALA A 174 6.19 -8.05 18.80
C ALA A 174 4.81 -8.21 19.47
N GLY A 175 3.76 -7.61 18.90
CA GLY A 175 2.41 -7.63 19.46
C GLY A 175 2.17 -6.61 20.59
N LEU A 176 3.12 -5.73 20.86
CA LEU A 176 3.03 -4.66 21.84
C LEU A 176 2.96 -3.29 21.15
N LEU A 177 2.55 -2.28 21.91
CA LEU A 177 2.65 -0.88 21.50
C LEU A 177 3.91 -0.28 22.13
N GLU A 178 4.51 0.69 21.44
CA GLU A 178 5.62 1.47 21.97
C GLU A 178 5.22 2.29 23.19
N TYR A 179 6.20 2.61 23.99
CA TYR A 179 6.08 3.52 25.12
C TYR A 179 5.94 4.98 24.65
N PRO A 180 5.39 5.88 25.50
CA PRO A 180 5.28 7.30 25.17
C PRO A 180 6.65 7.95 24.95
N GLN A 181 6.80 8.65 23.83
CA GLN A 181 8.03 9.35 23.45
C GLN A 181 8.00 10.80 23.93
N TYR A 182 9.14 11.33 24.36
CA TYR A 182 9.31 12.70 24.84
C TYR A 182 10.48 13.38 24.13
N SER A 183 10.26 14.61 23.65
CA SER A 183 11.29 15.46 23.07
C SER A 183 11.64 16.61 24.02
N ARG A 184 12.73 17.32 23.70
CA ARG A 184 13.08 18.58 24.42
C ARG A 184 12.11 19.70 24.08
N PRO A 185 11.85 20.63 25.03
CA PRO A 185 12.45 20.79 26.36
C PRO A 185 11.86 19.86 27.42
N ASP A 186 12.51 19.77 28.61
CA ASP A 186 12.10 18.93 29.74
C ASP A 186 10.72 19.28 30.31
N GLU A 187 10.30 20.53 30.13
CA GLU A 187 8.97 21.01 30.51
C GLU A 187 8.34 21.80 29.36
N TRP A 188 7.06 21.48 29.09
CA TRP A 188 6.25 22.17 28.09
C TRP A 188 4.85 22.43 28.63
N HIS A 189 4.47 23.71 28.76
CA HIS A 189 3.19 24.17 29.32
C HIS A 189 2.86 23.55 30.70
N GLY A 190 3.87 23.48 31.61
CA GLY A 190 3.72 22.90 32.94
C GLY A 190 3.69 21.36 33.00
N ARG A 191 3.84 20.68 31.85
CA ARG A 191 3.96 19.22 31.74
C ARG A 191 5.43 18.85 31.62
N ARG A 192 5.90 18.03 32.56
CA ARG A 192 7.30 17.59 32.61
C ARG A 192 7.47 16.19 32.01
N VAL A 193 8.63 15.96 31.45
CA VAL A 193 9.12 14.61 31.10
C VAL A 193 9.26 13.82 32.41
N PRO A 194 8.89 12.52 32.44
CA PRO A 194 9.10 11.67 33.63
C PRO A 194 10.56 11.67 34.11
N ASP A 195 10.75 11.79 35.42
CA ASP A 195 12.08 11.93 36.01
C ASP A 195 13.01 10.74 35.71
N VAL A 196 12.46 9.54 35.52
CA VAL A 196 13.24 8.34 35.10
C VAL A 196 13.99 8.55 33.79
N LEU A 197 13.38 9.25 32.83
CA LEU A 197 14.01 9.56 31.53
C LEU A 197 15.10 10.64 31.61
N LEU A 198 15.06 11.45 32.69
CA LEU A 198 16.05 12.52 32.94
C LEU A 198 17.20 12.02 33.82
N SER A 199 17.09 10.86 34.46
CA SER A 199 18.04 10.33 35.41
C SER A 199 19.37 9.86 34.83
N GLY A 200 19.42 9.59 33.50
CA GLY A 200 20.59 9.01 32.82
C GLY A 200 20.86 7.54 33.16
N HIS A 201 19.99 6.88 33.94
CA HIS A 201 20.09 5.46 34.25
C HIS A 201 19.33 4.63 33.22
N HIS A 202 20.01 4.26 32.14
CA HIS A 202 19.42 3.51 31.01
C HIS A 202 18.76 2.17 31.39
N GLU A 203 19.22 1.54 32.50
CA GLU A 203 18.64 0.27 33.01
C GLU A 203 17.22 0.44 33.60
N ASN A 204 16.81 1.67 33.91
CA ASN A 204 15.51 1.98 34.51
C ASN A 204 14.51 2.60 33.53
N VAL A 205 14.92 2.85 32.29
CA VAL A 205 14.14 3.41 31.19
C VAL A 205 13.58 2.28 30.35
#